data_a4d3c04206a48246c0a8424ece4ff6d1
#
_entry.id   a4d3c04206a48246c0a8424ece4ff6d1
#
_cell.length_a   1.000
_cell.length_b   1.000
_cell.length_c   1.000
_cell.angle_alpha   90.00
_cell.angle_beta   90.00
_cell.angle_gamma   90.00
#
_symmetry.space_group_name_H-M   'P 1'
#
loop_
_entity.id
_entity.type
_entity.pdbx_description
1 polymer ?
#
loop_
_entity_poly.entity_id
_entity_poly.type
_entity_poly.pdbx_seq_one_letter_code
_entity_poly.pdbx_strand_id
1 'polypeptide(L)'
;MDQITEYIQQSLLDAEKSRKEYQLFDDIFVYVKDQLPDHINLKNVLMSVERIIPYHLSKEVDGIYIGQFKDWNEREVNSMFKDASIFVTNQQDDDEDMIDDIVHEFAHSIYIDGGLQQEFVGKRKRLYFLIKAEGHNITSEKFMNSEYDEKFDDFLYKKIGYEALSSIAMGLFITPYAATSLREYFATGYVEYLMGDRNYLMKVSPTLYKKIEYL
;
A
#
# COMPACT_ATOMS: atom_id res chain seq x y z
N MET A 1 -35.83 -15.26 -31.01
CA MET A 1 -35.14 -14.61 -29.89
C MET A 1 -34.57 -13.30 -30.43
N ASP A 2 -34.72 -12.21 -29.69
CA ASP A 2 -34.28 -10.90 -30.14
C ASP A 2 -32.75 -10.85 -30.16
N GLN A 3 -32.15 -10.28 -31.19
CA GLN A 3 -30.69 -10.15 -31.33
C GLN A 3 -30.00 -9.53 -30.10
N ILE A 4 -30.72 -8.67 -29.38
CA ILE A 4 -30.26 -8.06 -28.13
C ILE A 4 -30.16 -9.11 -27.00
N THR A 5 -31.12 -10.03 -26.92
CA THR A 5 -31.13 -11.11 -25.91
C THR A 5 -30.01 -12.10 -26.17
N GLU A 6 -29.73 -12.44 -27.43
CA GLU A 6 -28.57 -13.28 -27.81
C GLU A 6 -27.24 -12.59 -27.50
N TYR A 7 -27.11 -11.30 -27.77
CA TYR A 7 -25.91 -10.53 -27.46
C TYR A 7 -25.65 -10.47 -25.95
N ILE A 8 -26.71 -10.23 -25.13
CA ILE A 8 -26.59 -10.21 -23.66
C ILE A 8 -26.20 -11.60 -23.13
N GLN A 9 -26.82 -12.67 -23.63
CA GLN A 9 -26.47 -14.03 -23.23
C GLN A 9 -25.05 -14.39 -23.63
N GLN A 10 -24.60 -14.02 -24.82
CA GLN A 10 -23.23 -14.27 -25.26
C GLN A 10 -22.22 -13.46 -24.43
N SER A 11 -22.53 -12.18 -24.13
CA SER A 11 -21.67 -11.34 -23.27
C SER A 11 -21.59 -11.87 -21.84
N LEU A 12 -22.65 -12.45 -21.29
CA LEU A 12 -22.64 -13.10 -19.99
C LEU A 12 -21.81 -14.38 -20.00
N LEU A 13 -21.94 -15.21 -21.06
CA LEU A 13 -21.15 -16.43 -21.22
C LEU A 13 -19.66 -16.14 -21.44
N ASP A 14 -19.34 -15.05 -22.16
CA ASP A 14 -17.97 -14.65 -22.38
C ASP A 14 -17.37 -14.01 -21.13
N ALA A 15 -18.17 -13.29 -20.34
CA ALA A 15 -17.78 -12.82 -19.01
C ALA A 15 -17.56 -13.98 -18.02
N GLU A 16 -18.40 -15.01 -18.03
CA GLU A 16 -18.20 -16.23 -17.23
C GLU A 16 -16.99 -17.05 -17.67
N LYS A 17 -16.71 -17.13 -18.98
CA LYS A 17 -15.52 -17.83 -19.50
C LYS A 17 -14.22 -17.08 -19.28
N SER A 18 -14.26 -15.76 -19.23
CA SER A 18 -13.10 -14.92 -18.94
C SER A 18 -12.85 -14.74 -17.44
N ARG A 19 -13.78 -15.14 -16.58
CA ARG A 19 -13.59 -15.18 -15.12
C ARG A 19 -12.59 -16.29 -14.77
N LYS A 20 -11.33 -15.97 -14.78
CA LYS A 20 -10.37 -16.70 -13.97
C LYS A 20 -10.60 -16.24 -12.54
N GLU A 21 -11.45 -16.93 -11.82
CA GLU A 21 -11.64 -16.74 -10.39
C GLU A 21 -10.41 -17.30 -9.68
N TYR A 22 -9.65 -16.40 -9.05
CA TYR A 22 -8.62 -16.79 -8.11
C TYR A 22 -9.14 -16.53 -6.71
N GLN A 23 -8.64 -17.27 -5.76
CA GLN A 23 -8.92 -17.08 -4.33
C GLN A 23 -7.62 -16.98 -3.57
N LEU A 24 -7.64 -16.16 -2.54
CA LEU A 24 -6.59 -16.04 -1.54
C LEU A 24 -7.17 -16.53 -0.20
N PHE A 25 -6.48 -17.40 0.52
CA PHE A 25 -6.94 -18.03 1.77
C PHE A 25 -8.28 -18.77 1.68
N ASP A 26 -8.70 -19.20 0.49
CA ASP A 26 -9.99 -19.88 0.20
C ASP A 26 -11.26 -19.01 0.44
N ASP A 27 -11.14 -17.80 0.97
CA ASP A 27 -12.28 -16.93 1.31
C ASP A 27 -12.22 -15.52 0.71
N ILE A 28 -11.07 -15.05 0.24
CA ILE A 28 -10.93 -13.76 -0.43
C ILE A 28 -10.95 -13.93 -1.95
N PHE A 29 -11.94 -13.34 -2.62
CA PHE A 29 -12.02 -13.39 -4.07
C PHE A 29 -11.02 -12.46 -4.73
N VAL A 30 -10.31 -12.96 -5.76
CA VAL A 30 -9.38 -12.15 -6.56
C VAL A 30 -9.94 -12.01 -7.97
N TYR A 31 -10.31 -10.81 -8.33
CA TYR A 31 -10.90 -10.45 -9.60
C TYR A 31 -9.91 -9.72 -10.50
N VAL A 32 -9.58 -10.32 -11.65
CA VAL A 32 -8.71 -9.71 -12.66
C VAL A 32 -9.59 -9.02 -13.69
N LYS A 33 -9.66 -7.69 -13.62
CA LYS A 33 -10.45 -6.83 -14.51
C LYS A 33 -9.73 -6.63 -15.86
N ASP A 34 -8.45 -6.33 -15.80
CA ASP A 34 -7.62 -6.07 -16.97
C ASP A 34 -6.46 -7.07 -17.02
N GLN A 35 -6.08 -7.49 -18.23
CA GLN A 35 -5.05 -8.52 -18.43
C GLN A 35 -3.72 -8.10 -17.78
N LEU A 36 -3.12 -9.03 -17.05
CA LEU A 36 -1.77 -8.87 -16.51
C LEU A 36 -0.73 -9.03 -17.64
N PRO A 37 0.43 -8.35 -17.52
CA PRO A 37 1.59 -8.59 -18.36
C PRO A 37 2.05 -10.06 -18.29
N ASP A 38 2.62 -10.57 -19.38
CA ASP A 38 3.06 -11.97 -19.48
C ASP A 38 4.14 -12.37 -18.47
N HIS A 39 4.89 -11.40 -17.95
CA HIS A 39 5.94 -11.62 -16.95
C HIS A 39 5.40 -11.71 -15.51
N ILE A 40 4.14 -11.37 -15.27
CA ILE A 40 3.49 -11.48 -13.95
C ILE A 40 2.81 -12.84 -13.81
N ASN A 41 3.21 -13.60 -12.80
CA ASN A 41 2.58 -14.87 -12.45
C ASN A 41 1.68 -14.71 -11.23
N LEU A 42 0.42 -14.34 -11.46
CA LEU A 42 -0.56 -14.10 -10.39
C LEU A 42 -0.66 -15.25 -9.38
N LYS A 43 -0.57 -16.50 -9.85
CA LYS A 43 -0.62 -17.66 -8.96
C LYS A 43 0.54 -17.67 -7.97
N ASN A 44 1.75 -17.34 -8.44
CA ASN A 44 2.93 -17.24 -7.57
C ASN A 44 2.80 -16.07 -6.60
N VAL A 45 2.29 -14.93 -7.07
CA VAL A 45 2.00 -13.74 -6.23
C VAL A 45 1.07 -14.13 -5.09
N LEU A 46 -0.10 -14.72 -5.38
CA LEU A 46 -1.09 -15.09 -4.36
C LEU A 46 -0.54 -16.13 -3.38
N MET A 47 0.17 -17.16 -3.86
CA MET A 47 0.83 -18.14 -3.00
C MET A 47 1.89 -17.51 -2.08
N SER A 48 2.57 -16.47 -2.55
CA SER A 48 3.55 -15.74 -1.73
C SER A 48 2.87 -14.88 -0.68
N VAL A 49 1.81 -14.16 -1.04
CA VAL A 49 0.98 -13.39 -0.10
C VAL A 49 0.42 -14.29 1.00
N GLU A 50 -0.10 -15.49 0.68
CA GLU A 50 -0.59 -16.46 1.68
C GLU A 50 0.48 -16.95 2.66
N ARG A 51 1.73 -17.00 2.23
CA ARG A 51 2.87 -17.37 3.12
C ARG A 51 3.33 -16.22 4.00
N ILE A 52 3.15 -14.98 3.52
CA ILE A 52 3.63 -13.77 4.17
C ILE A 52 2.61 -13.27 5.19
N ILE A 53 1.34 -13.18 4.80
CA ILE A 53 0.25 -12.66 5.65
C ILE A 53 -0.28 -13.76 6.56
N PRO A 54 -0.29 -13.59 7.90
CA PRO A 54 -1.00 -14.50 8.79
C PRO A 54 -2.51 -14.51 8.51
N TYR A 55 -3.09 -15.69 8.34
CA TYR A 55 -4.51 -15.84 7.98
C TYR A 55 -5.48 -15.06 8.88
N HIS A 56 -5.21 -15.00 10.19
CA HIS A 56 -6.09 -14.28 11.12
C HIS A 56 -6.11 -12.75 10.88
N LEU A 57 -5.11 -12.20 10.17
CA LEU A 57 -5.03 -10.78 9.80
C LEU A 57 -5.71 -10.47 8.47
N SER A 58 -6.16 -11.48 7.71
CA SER A 58 -6.81 -11.29 6.42
C SER A 58 -8.32 -11.02 6.50
N LYS A 59 -8.91 -11.11 7.69
CA LYS A 59 -10.36 -11.11 7.92
C LYS A 59 -11.10 -9.82 7.59
N GLU A 60 -10.39 -8.72 7.49
CA GLU A 60 -10.94 -7.40 7.15
C GLU A 60 -10.92 -7.13 5.63
N VAL A 61 -10.52 -8.13 4.82
CA VAL A 61 -10.46 -8.03 3.36
C VAL A 61 -11.43 -9.01 2.74
N ASP A 62 -12.41 -8.50 1.99
CA ASP A 62 -13.44 -9.28 1.30
C ASP A 62 -13.03 -9.65 -0.13
N GLY A 63 -12.19 -8.83 -0.77
CA GLY A 63 -11.79 -9.04 -2.17
C GLY A 63 -10.57 -8.26 -2.61
N ILE A 64 -9.93 -8.75 -3.69
CA ILE A 64 -8.81 -8.09 -4.36
C ILE A 64 -9.20 -7.85 -5.82
N TYR A 65 -9.07 -6.63 -6.30
CA TYR A 65 -9.37 -6.22 -7.67
C TYR A 65 -8.11 -5.77 -8.38
N ILE A 66 -7.78 -6.43 -9.50
CA ILE A 66 -6.57 -6.16 -10.28
C ILE A 66 -6.95 -5.55 -11.63
N GLY A 67 -6.42 -4.36 -11.93
CA GLY A 67 -6.71 -3.68 -13.19
C GLY A 67 -6.48 -2.18 -13.16
N GLN A 68 -6.96 -1.48 -14.19
CA GLN A 68 -6.91 -0.03 -14.30
C GLN A 68 -8.19 0.58 -13.74
N PHE A 69 -8.07 1.55 -12.83
CA PHE A 69 -9.18 2.24 -12.20
C PHE A 69 -9.10 3.74 -12.54
N LYS A 70 -10.23 4.33 -12.93
CA LYS A 70 -10.28 5.70 -13.51
C LYS A 70 -9.74 6.78 -12.57
N ASP A 71 -9.94 6.59 -11.27
CA ASP A 71 -9.58 7.60 -10.27
C ASP A 71 -8.07 7.60 -9.93
N TRP A 72 -7.30 6.65 -10.48
CA TRP A 72 -5.87 6.47 -10.18
C TRP A 72 -4.94 7.23 -11.11
N ASN A 73 -5.39 7.51 -12.35
CA ASN A 73 -4.57 8.18 -13.38
C ASN A 73 -4.14 9.61 -12.99
N GLU A 74 -4.83 10.23 -12.01
CA GLU A 74 -4.48 11.57 -11.54
C GLU A 74 -3.43 11.55 -10.41
N ARG A 75 -3.19 10.40 -9.75
CA ARG A 75 -2.37 10.28 -8.54
C ARG A 75 -1.15 9.37 -8.66
N GLU A 76 -0.96 8.66 -9.79
CA GLU A 76 0.09 7.64 -9.94
C GLU A 76 0.09 6.61 -8.77
N VAL A 77 -1.11 6.21 -8.31
CA VAL A 77 -1.27 5.25 -7.22
C VAL A 77 -1.29 3.84 -7.80
N ASN A 78 -0.48 2.94 -7.27
CA ASN A 78 -0.39 1.56 -7.71
C ASN A 78 -1.40 0.65 -7.01
N SER A 79 -1.76 0.97 -5.76
CA SER A 79 -2.67 0.18 -4.96
C SER A 79 -3.50 1.04 -3.99
N MET A 80 -4.60 0.50 -3.47
CA MET A 80 -5.45 1.17 -2.48
C MET A 80 -6.34 0.18 -1.74
N PHE A 81 -6.43 0.32 -0.41
CA PHE A 81 -7.46 -0.34 0.40
C PHE A 81 -8.67 0.58 0.61
N LYS A 82 -9.85 0.10 0.22
CA LYS A 82 -11.11 0.84 0.38
C LYS A 82 -12.29 -0.13 0.47
N ASP A 83 -13.24 0.16 1.37
CA ASP A 83 -14.50 -0.58 1.51
C ASP A 83 -14.28 -2.10 1.62
N ALA A 84 -13.39 -2.53 2.54
CA ALA A 84 -12.97 -3.92 2.76
C ALA A 84 -12.38 -4.61 1.50
N SER A 85 -11.90 -3.86 0.54
CA SER A 85 -11.33 -4.38 -0.70
C SER A 85 -9.98 -3.77 -1.01
N ILE A 86 -9.09 -4.58 -1.54
CA ILE A 86 -7.78 -4.18 -2.07
C ILE A 86 -7.90 -3.99 -3.58
N PHE A 87 -7.44 -2.87 -4.06
CA PHE A 87 -7.33 -2.57 -5.49
C PHE A 87 -5.85 -2.46 -5.84
N VAL A 88 -5.42 -3.13 -6.91
CA VAL A 88 -4.02 -3.13 -7.36
C VAL A 88 -3.98 -2.91 -8.87
N THR A 89 -3.04 -2.11 -9.34
CA THR A 89 -2.82 -1.94 -10.78
C THR A 89 -2.38 -3.27 -11.42
N ASN A 90 -2.80 -3.50 -12.68
CA ASN A 90 -2.26 -4.61 -13.46
C ASN A 90 -0.91 -4.27 -14.12
N GLN A 91 -0.45 -3.02 -14.01
CA GLN A 91 0.85 -2.57 -14.52
C GLN A 91 1.87 -2.65 -13.38
N GLN A 92 2.53 -3.78 -13.29
CA GLN A 92 3.54 -4.10 -12.29
C GLN A 92 4.87 -4.38 -12.97
N ASP A 93 5.97 -4.02 -12.34
CA ASP A 93 7.31 -4.27 -12.87
C ASP A 93 7.67 -5.76 -12.78
N ASP A 94 7.29 -6.43 -11.69
CA ASP A 94 7.48 -7.86 -11.48
C ASP A 94 6.50 -8.44 -10.42
N ASP A 95 6.65 -9.74 -10.10
CA ASP A 95 5.84 -10.43 -9.09
C ASP A 95 6.08 -9.83 -7.68
N GLU A 96 7.30 -9.39 -7.36
CA GLU A 96 7.67 -8.86 -6.04
C GLU A 96 7.03 -7.50 -5.79
N ASP A 97 6.99 -6.65 -6.80
CA ASP A 97 6.31 -5.35 -6.77
C ASP A 97 4.81 -5.51 -6.48
N MET A 98 4.16 -6.47 -7.17
CA MET A 98 2.75 -6.78 -6.91
C MET A 98 2.49 -7.36 -5.52
N ILE A 99 3.41 -8.18 -4.99
CA ILE A 99 3.33 -8.72 -3.63
C ILE A 99 3.46 -7.58 -2.61
N ASP A 100 4.41 -6.67 -2.81
CA ASP A 100 4.63 -5.51 -1.94
C ASP A 100 3.37 -4.64 -1.85
N ASP A 101 2.79 -4.28 -2.99
CA ASP A 101 1.54 -3.53 -3.07
C ASP A 101 0.39 -4.22 -2.31
N ILE A 102 0.19 -5.52 -2.53
CA ILE A 102 -0.88 -6.28 -1.85
C ILE A 102 -0.64 -6.32 -0.34
N VAL A 103 0.59 -6.60 0.11
CA VAL A 103 0.95 -6.65 1.54
C VAL A 103 0.80 -5.29 2.20
N HIS A 104 1.13 -4.20 1.48
CA HIS A 104 0.94 -2.84 1.92
C HIS A 104 -0.55 -2.52 2.18
N GLU A 105 -1.43 -2.92 1.26
CA GLU A 105 -2.88 -2.70 1.41
C GLU A 105 -3.50 -3.58 2.49
N PHE A 106 -3.00 -4.79 2.72
CA PHE A 106 -3.36 -5.58 3.89
C PHE A 106 -3.03 -4.85 5.19
N ALA A 107 -1.90 -4.15 5.26
CA ALA A 107 -1.58 -3.35 6.44
C ALA A 107 -2.61 -2.25 6.71
N HIS A 108 -3.15 -1.63 5.67
CA HIS A 108 -4.22 -0.65 5.82
C HIS A 108 -5.51 -1.25 6.36
N SER A 109 -5.83 -2.51 6.05
CA SER A 109 -7.02 -3.19 6.57
C SER A 109 -6.95 -3.48 8.07
N ILE A 110 -5.76 -3.75 8.59
CA ILE A 110 -5.52 -4.08 10.01
C ILE A 110 -5.01 -2.91 10.85
N TYR A 111 -4.93 -1.71 10.24
CA TYR A 111 -4.38 -0.54 10.90
C TYR A 111 -5.17 -0.15 12.16
N ILE A 112 -4.46 -0.09 13.27
CA ILE A 112 -4.96 0.43 14.55
C ILE A 112 -3.91 1.40 15.09
N ASP A 113 -4.28 2.66 15.35
CA ASP A 113 -3.37 3.71 15.83
C ASP A 113 -2.55 3.26 17.07
N GLY A 114 -3.20 2.70 18.07
CA GLY A 114 -2.57 1.97 19.18
C GLY A 114 -1.30 2.58 19.79
N GLY A 115 -1.14 3.91 19.83
CA GLY A 115 -0.02 4.59 20.49
C GLY A 115 1.20 4.88 19.60
N LEU A 116 1.10 4.69 18.28
CA LEU A 116 2.17 5.01 17.34
C LEU A 116 2.35 6.52 17.09
N GLN A 117 1.31 7.31 17.37
CA GLN A 117 1.28 8.74 17.07
C GLN A 117 2.46 9.50 17.71
N GLN A 118 2.84 9.17 18.92
CA GLN A 118 3.95 9.86 19.59
C GLN A 118 5.30 9.64 18.90
N GLU A 119 5.58 8.40 18.49
CA GLU A 119 6.80 8.07 17.74
C GLU A 119 6.78 8.74 16.38
N PHE A 120 5.70 8.63 15.63
CA PHE A 120 5.52 9.20 14.31
C PHE A 120 5.68 10.73 14.31
N VAL A 121 4.93 11.44 15.16
CA VAL A 121 5.01 12.90 15.27
C VAL A 121 6.42 13.35 15.71
N GLY A 122 7.06 12.60 16.61
CA GLY A 122 8.44 12.84 17.00
C GLY A 122 9.43 12.78 15.82
N LYS A 123 9.25 11.78 14.93
CA LYS A 123 10.02 11.64 13.69
C LYS A 123 9.74 12.76 12.69
N ARG A 124 8.46 13.09 12.46
CA ARG A 124 8.07 14.20 11.57
C ARG A 124 8.60 15.54 12.07
N LYS A 125 8.65 15.75 13.39
CA LYS A 125 9.28 16.95 13.98
C LYS A 125 10.77 17.01 13.67
N ARG A 126 11.49 15.88 13.74
CA ARG A 126 12.91 15.83 13.35
C ARG A 126 13.07 16.09 11.86
N LEU A 127 12.24 15.46 11.01
CA LEU A 127 12.23 15.69 9.56
C LEU A 127 12.03 17.17 9.21
N TYR A 128 11.10 17.86 9.92
CA TYR A 128 10.90 19.30 9.76
C TYR A 128 12.20 20.09 9.96
N PHE A 129 12.96 19.80 11.03
CA PHE A 129 14.21 20.52 11.29
C PHE A 129 15.28 20.24 10.23
N LEU A 130 15.36 19.00 9.73
CA LEU A 130 16.30 18.63 8.68
C LEU A 130 15.96 19.34 7.36
N ILE A 131 14.72 19.30 6.91
CA ILE A 131 14.26 19.98 5.69
C ILE A 131 14.44 21.50 5.82
N LYS A 132 14.20 22.07 7.00
CA LYS A 132 14.44 23.49 7.23
C LYS A 132 15.92 23.86 7.18
N ALA A 133 16.80 22.99 7.64
CA ALA A 133 18.26 23.18 7.56
C ALA A 133 18.77 23.19 6.12
N GLU A 134 18.10 22.44 5.21
CA GLU A 134 18.37 22.50 3.76
C GLU A 134 17.86 23.79 3.08
N GLY A 135 17.29 24.73 3.85
CA GLY A 135 16.88 26.04 3.35
C GLY A 135 15.43 26.14 2.86
N HIS A 136 14.63 25.10 3.04
CA HIS A 136 13.21 25.14 2.65
C HIS A 136 12.38 25.99 3.62
N ASN A 137 11.60 26.93 3.08
CA ASN A 137 10.70 27.77 3.88
C ASN A 137 9.38 27.03 4.13
N ILE A 138 9.26 26.44 5.31
CA ILE A 138 8.13 25.59 5.73
C ILE A 138 7.70 25.95 7.16
N THR A 139 6.43 25.63 7.48
CA THR A 139 5.88 25.75 8.84
C THR A 139 5.84 24.39 9.53
N SER A 140 6.03 24.37 10.85
CA SER A 140 6.02 23.12 11.62
C SER A 140 4.63 22.48 11.73
N GLU A 141 3.56 23.24 11.53
CA GLU A 141 2.18 22.81 11.72
C GLU A 141 1.82 21.58 10.88
N LYS A 142 2.20 21.58 9.58
CA LYS A 142 1.96 20.45 8.68
C LYS A 142 2.67 19.16 9.11
N PHE A 143 3.78 19.27 9.84
CA PHE A 143 4.53 18.10 10.32
C PHE A 143 3.96 17.53 11.62
N MET A 144 3.01 18.21 12.26
CA MET A 144 2.36 17.72 13.49
C MET A 144 1.06 16.97 13.21
N ASN A 145 0.49 17.11 12.02
CA ASN A 145 -0.70 16.37 11.62
C ASN A 145 -0.32 14.92 11.27
N SER A 146 -0.98 13.93 11.84
CA SER A 146 -0.75 12.50 11.57
C SER A 146 -1.60 11.96 10.43
N GLU A 147 -2.65 12.68 10.05
CA GLU A 147 -3.52 12.30 8.95
C GLU A 147 -2.88 12.63 7.60
N TYR A 148 -3.32 11.93 6.56
CA TYR A 148 -2.90 12.22 5.19
C TYR A 148 -3.37 13.61 4.76
N ASP A 149 -2.47 14.39 4.19
CA ASP A 149 -2.72 15.71 3.62
C ASP A 149 -2.07 15.76 2.23
N GLU A 150 -2.87 15.78 1.18
CA GLU A 150 -2.42 15.80 -0.21
C GLU A 150 -1.43 16.95 -0.51
N LYS A 151 -1.64 18.13 0.09
CA LYS A 151 -0.73 19.26 -0.10
C LYS A 151 0.61 19.06 0.60
N PHE A 152 0.61 18.28 1.68
CA PHE A 152 1.84 17.92 2.38
C PHE A 152 2.59 16.85 1.61
N ASP A 153 1.89 15.85 1.09
CA ASP A 153 2.46 14.82 0.22
C ASP A 153 3.04 15.44 -1.06
N ASP A 154 2.29 16.27 -1.76
CA ASP A 154 2.76 17.05 -2.90
C ASP A 154 4.01 17.90 -2.57
N PHE A 155 4.06 18.47 -1.36
CA PHE A 155 5.22 19.22 -0.91
C PHE A 155 6.43 18.29 -0.77
N LEU A 156 6.29 17.14 -0.13
CA LEU A 156 7.38 16.17 0.03
C LEU A 156 7.85 15.62 -1.32
N TYR A 157 6.91 15.25 -2.19
CA TYR A 157 7.19 14.67 -3.50
C TYR A 157 7.70 15.68 -4.53
N LYS A 158 6.95 16.80 -4.74
CA LYS A 158 7.23 17.75 -5.83
C LYS A 158 8.22 18.86 -5.45
N LYS A 159 8.31 19.24 -4.16
CA LYS A 159 9.16 20.36 -3.73
C LYS A 159 10.48 19.90 -3.13
N ILE A 160 10.49 18.84 -2.33
CA ILE A 160 11.71 18.24 -1.81
C ILE A 160 12.26 17.23 -2.81
N GLY A 161 11.40 16.35 -3.34
CA GLY A 161 11.73 15.22 -4.20
C GLY A 161 12.15 13.99 -3.40
N TYR A 162 11.70 12.82 -3.82
CA TYR A 162 11.95 11.58 -3.07
C TYR A 162 13.45 11.22 -2.99
N GLU A 163 14.26 11.56 -3.98
CA GLU A 163 15.70 11.32 -3.94
C GLU A 163 16.35 12.09 -2.78
N ALA A 164 16.08 13.41 -2.68
CA ALA A 164 16.59 14.23 -1.59
C ALA A 164 15.97 13.79 -0.25
N LEU A 165 14.67 13.51 -0.23
CA LEU A 165 13.95 13.10 0.96
C LEU A 165 14.46 11.75 1.49
N SER A 166 14.84 10.81 0.63
CA SER A 166 15.45 9.52 1.03
C SER A 166 16.73 9.74 1.82
N SER A 167 17.57 10.69 1.38
CA SER A 167 18.79 11.05 2.09
C SER A 167 18.51 11.76 3.42
N ILE A 168 17.56 12.70 3.42
CA ILE A 168 17.19 13.51 4.62
C ILE A 168 16.49 12.64 5.67
N ALA A 169 15.61 11.74 5.25
CA ALA A 169 14.81 10.89 6.11
C ALA A 169 15.52 9.60 6.54
N MET A 170 16.73 9.34 6.05
CA MET A 170 17.51 8.14 6.38
C MET A 170 17.65 7.96 7.90
N GLY A 171 17.26 6.79 8.40
CA GLY A 171 17.27 6.46 9.82
C GLY A 171 16.15 7.13 10.65
N LEU A 172 15.24 7.89 10.00
CA LEU A 172 14.01 8.36 10.63
C LEU A 172 12.79 7.55 10.19
N PHE A 173 12.69 7.26 8.91
CA PHE A 173 11.61 6.50 8.31
C PHE A 173 12.18 5.36 7.48
N ILE A 174 11.41 4.31 7.26
CA ILE A 174 11.80 3.18 6.40
C ILE A 174 11.89 3.66 4.96
N THR A 175 10.86 4.35 4.49
CA THR A 175 10.84 5.00 3.18
C THR A 175 10.41 6.47 3.32
N PRO A 176 10.68 7.34 2.34
CA PRO A 176 10.15 8.70 2.31
C PRO A 176 8.63 8.76 2.41
N TYR A 177 7.93 7.83 1.77
CA TYR A 177 6.47 7.75 1.74
C TYR A 177 5.88 7.50 3.13
N ALA A 178 6.55 6.73 3.98
CA ALA A 178 6.17 6.53 5.38
C ALA A 178 6.04 7.83 6.19
N ALA A 179 6.60 8.94 5.72
CA ALA A 179 6.46 10.24 6.38
C ALA A 179 5.15 10.97 6.04
N THR A 180 4.35 10.52 5.08
CA THR A 180 3.16 11.23 4.58
C THR A 180 1.99 11.17 5.53
N SER A 181 1.76 10.02 6.18
CA SER A 181 0.74 9.85 7.22
C SER A 181 1.09 8.74 8.21
N LEU A 182 0.36 8.70 9.32
CA LEU A 182 0.53 7.63 10.31
C LEU A 182 0.09 6.25 9.76
N ARG A 183 -0.87 6.23 8.85
CA ARG A 183 -1.31 5.01 8.17
C ARG A 183 -0.22 4.48 7.25
N GLU A 184 0.43 5.34 6.46
CA GLU A 184 1.55 4.97 5.59
C GLU A 184 2.78 4.56 6.39
N TYR A 185 3.02 5.22 7.54
CA TYR A 185 4.06 4.82 8.47
C TYR A 185 3.87 3.40 8.98
N PHE A 186 2.62 3.03 9.32
CA PHE A 186 2.29 1.68 9.75
C PHE A 186 2.42 0.68 8.60
N ALA A 187 1.83 0.98 7.43
CA ALA A 187 1.82 0.08 6.29
C ALA A 187 3.24 -0.23 5.78
N THR A 188 4.06 0.81 5.61
CA THR A 188 5.48 0.65 5.23
C THR A 188 6.27 -0.18 6.26
N GLY A 189 6.04 0.06 7.55
CA GLY A 189 6.69 -0.72 8.59
C GLY A 189 6.22 -2.18 8.64
N TYR A 190 4.96 -2.45 8.31
CA TYR A 190 4.42 -3.80 8.21
C TYR A 190 5.07 -4.59 7.07
N VAL A 191 5.20 -3.97 5.89
CA VAL A 191 5.94 -4.54 4.75
C VAL A 191 7.38 -4.83 5.15
N GLU A 192 8.09 -3.86 5.74
CA GLU A 192 9.48 -4.04 6.19
C GLU A 192 9.63 -5.17 7.22
N TYR A 193 8.64 -5.32 8.12
CA TYR A 193 8.64 -6.41 9.11
C TYR A 193 8.48 -7.79 8.48
N LEU A 194 7.60 -7.92 7.47
CA LEU A 194 7.28 -9.20 6.84
C LEU A 194 8.27 -9.59 5.73
N MET A 195 8.70 -8.62 4.93
CA MET A 195 9.45 -8.84 3.69
C MET A 195 10.87 -8.25 3.71
N GLY A 196 11.13 -7.24 4.57
CA GLY A 196 12.39 -6.51 4.62
C GLY A 196 13.30 -6.88 5.80
N ASP A 197 14.04 -5.88 6.30
CA ASP A 197 15.00 -6.04 7.42
C ASP A 197 14.35 -5.66 8.76
N ARG A 198 13.92 -6.66 9.52
CA ARG A 198 13.34 -6.50 10.86
C ARG A 198 14.28 -5.80 11.84
N ASN A 199 15.60 -6.02 11.73
CA ASN A 199 16.58 -5.38 12.62
C ASN A 199 16.66 -3.88 12.30
N TYR A 200 16.59 -3.51 11.02
CA TYR A 200 16.54 -2.12 10.62
C TYR A 200 15.24 -1.45 11.10
N LEU A 201 14.09 -2.08 10.90
CA LEU A 201 12.81 -1.61 11.43
C LEU A 201 12.85 -1.41 12.95
N MET A 202 13.35 -2.40 13.69
CA MET A 202 13.46 -2.31 15.16
C MET A 202 14.35 -1.14 15.59
N LYS A 203 15.42 -0.87 14.87
CA LYS A 203 16.34 0.25 15.15
C LYS A 203 15.73 1.60 14.81
N VAL A 204 15.06 1.70 13.66
CA VAL A 204 14.48 2.95 13.16
C VAL A 204 13.17 3.27 13.87
N SER A 205 12.29 2.27 14.06
CA SER A 205 10.91 2.43 14.51
C SER A 205 10.54 1.41 15.59
N PRO A 206 11.15 1.49 16.79
CA PRO A 206 11.03 0.46 17.82
C PRO A 206 9.61 0.30 18.37
N THR A 207 8.80 1.35 18.42
CA THR A 207 7.39 1.26 18.87
C THR A 207 6.54 0.56 17.81
N LEU A 208 6.75 0.91 16.55
CA LEU A 208 6.08 0.28 15.41
C LEU A 208 6.46 -1.20 15.31
N TYR A 209 7.75 -1.53 15.41
CA TYR A 209 8.23 -2.90 15.41
C TYR A 209 7.50 -3.75 16.46
N LYS A 210 7.49 -3.28 17.72
CA LYS A 210 6.79 -3.99 18.82
C LYS A 210 5.30 -4.15 18.55
N LYS A 211 4.65 -3.12 17.99
CA LYS A 211 3.24 -3.20 17.70
C LYS A 211 2.95 -4.29 16.66
N ILE A 212 3.73 -4.36 15.58
CA ILE A 212 3.55 -5.38 14.54
C ILE A 212 3.88 -6.79 15.09
N GLU A 213 4.89 -6.92 15.94
CA GLU A 213 5.28 -8.19 16.56
C GLU A 213 4.15 -8.83 17.41
N TYR A 214 3.19 -8.02 17.89
CA TYR A 214 2.05 -8.47 18.71
C TYR A 214 0.75 -8.62 17.92
N LEU A 215 0.73 -8.45 16.60
CA LEU A 215 -0.41 -8.74 15.75
C LEU A 215 -0.51 -10.23 15.45
#